data_24d980613db1a73e22bea897d1d2c809
#
_entry.id   24d980613db1a73e22bea897d1d2c809
#
_cell.length_a   1.000
_cell.length_b   1.000
_cell.length_c   1.000
_cell.angle_alpha   90.00
_cell.angle_beta   90.00
_cell.angle_gamma   90.00
#
_symmetry.space_group_name_H-M   'P 1'
#
loop_
_entity.id
_entity.type
_entity.pdbx_description
1 polymer ?
#
loop_
_entity_poly.entity_id
_entity_poly.type
_entity_poly.pdbx_seq_one_letter_code
_entity_poly.pdbx_strand_id
1 'polypeptide(L)'
;MIRTIINDDEKWRGILRGLNKTFYHKTVTYDDITQYVSKESGIDLAPVFDQYLHHASLPVLEIFNIKGNLYCRWTGCVAGFNMPVRIRIKGGEYMFIKPGSSNNDGPVSGRGGFTRIDIPGITKDNIEVDTYNYYIGVLMEQ
;
A
#
# COMPACT_ATOMS: atom_id res chain seq x y z
N MET A 1 5.53 3.83 -7.51
CA MET A 1 4.68 3.46 -6.37
C MET A 1 3.29 4.10 -6.46
N ILE A 2 3.09 5.41 -6.32
CA ILE A 2 1.77 6.08 -6.42
C ILE A 2 1.04 5.74 -7.73
N ARG A 3 1.70 5.84 -8.88
CA ARG A 3 1.16 5.41 -10.18
C ARG A 3 0.63 3.97 -10.16
N THR A 4 1.37 3.06 -9.52
CA THR A 4 0.99 1.65 -9.40
C THR A 4 -0.24 1.46 -8.51
N ILE A 5 -0.33 2.22 -7.41
CA ILE A 5 -1.48 2.22 -6.51
C ILE A 5 -2.74 2.71 -7.23
N ILE A 6 -2.62 3.76 -8.03
CA ILE A 6 -3.74 4.32 -8.82
C ILE A 6 -4.17 3.33 -9.91
N ASN A 7 -3.23 2.58 -10.48
CA ASN A 7 -3.44 1.55 -11.51
C ASN A 7 -4.26 2.00 -12.73
N ASP A 8 -4.10 3.27 -13.09
CA ASP A 8 -4.73 3.91 -14.25
C ASP A 8 -3.81 4.99 -14.79
N ASP A 9 -3.17 4.70 -15.93
CA ASP A 9 -2.16 5.58 -16.53
C ASP A 9 -2.74 6.89 -17.07
N GLU A 10 -3.95 6.86 -17.61
CA GLU A 10 -4.62 8.07 -18.10
C GLU A 10 -5.00 8.99 -16.94
N LYS A 11 -5.53 8.42 -15.87
CA LYS A 11 -5.82 9.15 -14.64
C LYS A 11 -4.54 9.74 -14.03
N TRP A 12 -3.46 8.96 -13.96
CA TRP A 12 -2.17 9.43 -13.46
C TRP A 12 -1.62 10.61 -14.27
N ARG A 13 -1.65 10.52 -15.61
CA ARG A 13 -1.26 11.62 -16.50
C ARG A 13 -2.15 12.86 -16.30
N GLY A 14 -3.45 12.65 -16.12
CA GLY A 14 -4.41 13.70 -15.79
C GLY A 14 -4.07 14.43 -14.51
N ILE A 15 -3.72 13.69 -13.47
CA ILE A 15 -3.28 14.24 -12.16
C ILE A 15 -2.03 15.10 -12.34
N LEU A 16 -1.01 14.59 -13.03
CA LEU A 16 0.23 15.34 -13.26
C LEU A 16 0.01 16.65 -14.05
N ARG A 17 -0.79 16.60 -15.09
CA ARG A 17 -1.16 17.80 -15.87
C ARG A 17 -1.97 18.78 -15.03
N GLY A 18 -2.89 18.28 -14.23
CA GLY A 18 -3.70 19.07 -13.33
C GLY A 18 -2.91 19.74 -12.22
N LEU A 19 -1.90 19.07 -11.65
CA LEU A 19 -0.95 19.67 -10.71
C LEU A 19 -0.28 20.90 -11.32
N ASN A 20 0.30 20.74 -12.51
CA ASN A 20 0.95 21.85 -13.20
C ASN A 20 -0.01 23.02 -13.49
N LYS A 21 -1.23 22.73 -13.93
CA LYS A 21 -2.23 23.76 -14.24
C LYS A 21 -2.74 24.47 -12.98
N THR A 22 -3.04 23.70 -11.93
CA THR A 22 -3.66 24.24 -10.70
C THR A 22 -2.67 25.08 -9.90
N PHE A 23 -1.40 24.67 -9.84
CA PHE A 23 -0.38 25.32 -9.02
C PHE A 23 0.63 26.15 -9.83
N TYR A 24 0.33 26.43 -11.09
CA TYR A 24 1.17 27.26 -11.95
C TYR A 24 1.44 28.62 -11.33
N HIS A 25 2.73 28.99 -11.22
CA HIS A 25 3.23 30.21 -10.56
C HIS A 25 2.69 30.45 -9.14
N LYS A 26 2.36 29.41 -8.40
CA LYS A 26 1.94 29.50 -7.00
C LYS A 26 2.97 28.88 -6.07
N THR A 27 3.07 29.42 -4.86
CA THR A 27 3.74 28.71 -3.76
C THR A 27 2.80 27.61 -3.27
N VAL A 28 3.30 26.38 -3.20
CA VAL A 28 2.53 25.21 -2.75
C VAL A 28 3.16 24.60 -1.51
N THR A 29 2.31 24.07 -0.64
CA THR A 29 2.73 23.31 0.53
C THR A 29 2.67 21.82 0.25
N TYR A 30 3.25 21.04 1.16
CA TYR A 30 3.10 19.59 1.18
C TYR A 30 1.62 19.17 1.15
N ASP A 31 0.79 19.81 2.00
CA ASP A 31 -0.63 19.49 2.10
C ASP A 31 -1.40 19.78 0.81
N ASP A 32 -1.08 20.85 0.12
CA ASP A 32 -1.71 21.19 -1.18
C ASP A 32 -1.52 20.07 -2.20
N ILE A 33 -0.30 19.55 -2.31
CA ILE A 33 0.04 18.48 -3.27
C ILE A 33 -0.59 17.15 -2.88
N THR A 34 -0.47 16.77 -1.61
CA THR A 34 -0.96 15.46 -1.13
C THR A 34 -2.49 15.38 -1.16
N GLN A 35 -3.18 16.45 -0.78
CA GLN A 35 -4.63 16.54 -0.87
C GLN A 35 -5.11 16.53 -2.32
N TYR A 36 -4.42 17.26 -3.21
CA TYR A 36 -4.76 17.25 -4.64
C TYR A 36 -4.67 15.83 -5.23
N VAL A 37 -3.54 15.15 -5.02
CA VAL A 37 -3.34 13.80 -5.55
C VAL A 37 -4.33 12.79 -4.97
N SER A 38 -4.61 12.86 -3.67
CA SER A 38 -5.61 12.00 -3.01
C SER A 38 -7.01 12.23 -3.58
N LYS A 39 -7.42 13.50 -3.72
CA LYS A 39 -8.73 13.88 -4.27
C LYS A 39 -8.90 13.38 -5.72
N GLU A 40 -7.95 13.71 -6.58
CA GLU A 40 -8.03 13.37 -8.00
C GLU A 40 -7.90 11.85 -8.26
N SER A 41 -7.14 11.14 -7.43
CA SER A 41 -7.05 9.67 -7.51
C SER A 41 -8.29 8.97 -6.95
N GLY A 42 -9.01 9.59 -6.03
CA GLY A 42 -10.09 8.97 -5.27
C GLY A 42 -9.62 7.98 -4.21
N ILE A 43 -8.33 8.01 -3.87
CA ILE A 43 -7.69 7.13 -2.87
C ILE A 43 -7.12 8.01 -1.77
N ASP A 44 -7.39 7.68 -0.51
CA ASP A 44 -6.73 8.34 0.60
C ASP A 44 -5.25 7.93 0.67
N LEU A 45 -4.40 8.78 0.11
CA LEU A 45 -2.95 8.60 0.06
C LEU A 45 -2.21 9.33 1.20
N ALA A 46 -2.91 10.02 2.08
CA ALA A 46 -2.29 10.77 3.16
C ALA A 46 -1.36 9.93 4.04
N PRO A 47 -1.75 8.72 4.52
CA PRO A 47 -0.84 7.88 5.30
C PRO A 47 0.38 7.38 4.51
N VAL A 48 0.23 7.18 3.20
CA VAL A 48 1.33 6.77 2.32
C VAL A 48 2.33 7.92 2.15
N PHE A 49 1.86 9.12 1.89
CA PHE A 49 2.71 10.31 1.80
C PHE A 49 3.41 10.60 3.13
N ASP A 50 2.69 10.52 4.25
CA ASP A 50 3.26 10.75 5.58
C ASP A 50 4.39 9.75 5.84
N GLN A 51 4.17 8.46 5.60
CA GLN A 51 5.17 7.42 5.79
C GLN A 51 6.46 7.69 5.02
N TYR A 52 6.35 7.99 3.73
CA TYR A 52 7.52 8.07 2.85
C TYR A 52 8.22 9.44 2.83
N LEU A 53 7.55 10.49 3.25
CA LEU A 53 8.11 11.85 3.24
C LEU A 53 8.53 12.35 4.63
N HIS A 54 7.94 11.84 5.69
CA HIS A 54 8.23 12.29 7.06
C HIS A 54 8.92 11.24 7.94
N HIS A 55 8.97 9.97 7.52
CA HIS A 55 9.55 8.89 8.30
C HIS A 55 10.63 8.15 7.52
N ALA A 56 11.75 7.85 8.20
CA ALA A 56 12.86 7.10 7.61
C ALA A 56 12.64 5.57 7.64
N SER A 57 11.68 5.10 8.45
CA SER A 57 11.37 3.67 8.56
C SER A 57 10.73 3.16 7.28
N LEU A 58 11.16 1.97 6.84
CA LEU A 58 10.57 1.30 5.69
C LEU A 58 9.38 0.45 6.16
N PRO A 59 8.18 0.60 5.54
CA PRO A 59 7.07 -0.31 5.82
C PRO A 59 7.42 -1.74 5.47
N VAL A 60 7.07 -2.66 6.33
CA VAL A 60 7.31 -4.10 6.12
C VAL A 60 5.98 -4.82 5.98
N LEU A 61 5.81 -5.55 4.88
CA LEU A 61 4.70 -6.47 4.67
C LEU A 61 5.05 -7.80 5.35
N GLU A 62 4.40 -8.08 6.47
CA GLU A 62 4.50 -9.40 7.12
C GLU A 62 3.46 -10.34 6.53
N ILE A 63 3.89 -11.54 6.18
CA ILE A 63 3.06 -12.62 5.66
C ILE A 63 3.20 -13.84 6.58
N PHE A 64 2.08 -14.36 7.05
CA PHE A 64 2.01 -15.47 7.99
C PHE A 64 1.23 -16.64 7.39
N ASN A 65 1.64 -17.85 7.74
CA ASN A 65 0.85 -19.04 7.47
C ASN A 65 0.20 -19.54 8.79
N ILE A 66 -1.11 -19.52 8.84
CA ILE A 66 -1.87 -20.04 9.99
C ILE A 66 -2.79 -21.14 9.49
N LYS A 67 -2.50 -22.39 9.85
CA LYS A 67 -3.31 -23.57 9.48
C LYS A 67 -3.59 -23.67 7.97
N GLY A 68 -2.58 -23.40 7.14
CA GLY A 68 -2.69 -23.46 5.68
C GLY A 68 -3.30 -22.24 5.01
N ASN A 69 -3.68 -21.22 5.76
CA ASN A 69 -4.16 -19.95 5.21
C ASN A 69 -3.09 -18.86 5.38
N LEU A 70 -2.92 -18.03 4.35
CA LEU A 70 -2.02 -16.89 4.41
C LEU A 70 -2.74 -15.65 4.93
N TYR A 71 -2.05 -14.92 5.78
CA TYR A 71 -2.47 -13.62 6.31
C TYR A 71 -1.36 -12.62 6.13
N CYS A 72 -1.71 -11.36 6.02
CA CYS A 72 -0.74 -10.27 5.90
C CYS A 72 -1.12 -9.06 6.75
N ARG A 73 -0.10 -8.26 7.09
CA ARG A 73 -0.27 -6.93 7.70
C ARG A 73 0.92 -6.04 7.39
N TRP A 74 0.71 -4.75 7.58
CA TRP A 74 1.79 -3.77 7.59
C TRP A 74 2.38 -3.62 9.00
N THR A 75 3.72 -3.56 9.09
CA THR A 75 4.47 -3.24 10.32
C THR A 75 5.55 -2.20 10.01
N GLY A 76 6.08 -1.56 11.05
CA GLY A 76 7.09 -0.50 10.89
C GLY A 76 6.59 0.74 10.17
N CYS A 77 5.29 0.98 10.17
CA CYS A 77 4.63 2.07 9.47
C CYS A 77 3.87 3.00 10.43
N VAL A 78 3.47 4.16 9.93
CA VAL A 78 2.63 5.14 10.66
C VAL A 78 1.26 4.57 10.97
N ALA A 79 0.60 5.11 12.00
CA ALA A 79 -0.78 4.77 12.32
C ALA A 79 -1.71 5.04 11.12
N GLY A 80 -2.64 4.12 10.86
CA GLY A 80 -3.56 4.25 9.73
C GLY A 80 -2.96 3.99 8.36
N PHE A 81 -1.72 3.47 8.27
CA PHE A 81 -1.10 3.11 6.99
C PHE A 81 -1.97 2.10 6.23
N ASN A 82 -2.39 2.46 5.03
CA ASN A 82 -3.43 1.77 4.27
C ASN A 82 -3.02 1.41 2.84
N MET A 83 -1.72 1.40 2.55
CA MET A 83 -1.23 1.20 1.18
C MET A 83 -1.67 -0.16 0.62
N PRO A 84 -2.41 -0.21 -0.49
CA PRO A 84 -2.65 -1.44 -1.22
C PRO A 84 -1.36 -1.90 -1.90
N VAL A 85 -1.11 -3.20 -1.90
CA VAL A 85 0.08 -3.79 -2.51
C VAL A 85 -0.32 -4.90 -3.48
N ARG A 86 0.49 -5.10 -4.52
CA ARG A 86 0.26 -6.16 -5.48
C ARG A 86 1.03 -7.41 -5.11
N ILE A 87 0.33 -8.52 -5.18
CA ILE A 87 0.91 -9.86 -5.04
C ILE A 87 0.44 -10.74 -6.19
N ARG A 88 1.12 -11.84 -6.43
CA ARG A 88 0.71 -12.85 -7.40
C ARG A 88 1.12 -14.26 -6.95
N ILE A 89 0.53 -15.26 -7.55
CA ILE A 89 1.10 -16.59 -7.60
C ILE A 89 2.24 -16.54 -8.63
N LYS A 90 3.37 -17.14 -8.33
CA LYS A 90 4.57 -17.16 -9.16
C LYS A 90 4.24 -17.51 -10.62
N GLY A 91 4.57 -16.60 -11.53
CA GLY A 91 4.24 -16.72 -12.96
C GLY A 91 2.81 -16.32 -13.36
N GLY A 92 1.96 -15.89 -12.40
CA GLY A 92 0.59 -15.43 -12.67
C GLY A 92 0.47 -13.90 -12.73
N GLU A 93 -0.79 -13.44 -12.83
CA GLU A 93 -1.14 -12.03 -12.84
C GLU A 93 -1.07 -11.40 -11.44
N TYR A 94 -0.69 -10.13 -11.38
CA TYR A 94 -0.72 -9.37 -10.14
C TYR A 94 -2.14 -9.01 -9.71
N MET A 95 -2.42 -9.18 -8.43
CA MET A 95 -3.67 -8.79 -7.80
C MET A 95 -3.41 -7.86 -6.62
N PHE A 96 -4.31 -6.90 -6.39
CA PHE A 96 -4.23 -6.01 -5.24
C PHE A 96 -4.77 -6.67 -3.98
N ILE A 97 -4.02 -6.52 -2.90
CA ILE A 97 -4.49 -6.79 -1.54
C ILE A 97 -4.40 -5.52 -0.70
N LYS A 98 -5.21 -5.44 0.35
CA LYS A 98 -5.20 -4.36 1.34
C LYS A 98 -4.83 -4.94 2.70
N PRO A 99 -3.52 -5.02 3.02
CA PRO A 99 -3.10 -5.51 4.32
C PRO A 99 -3.59 -4.59 5.45
N GLY A 100 -3.97 -5.16 6.58
CA GLY A 100 -4.22 -4.40 7.80
C GLY A 100 -2.92 -3.79 8.34
N SER A 101 -3.05 -2.86 9.29
CA SER A 101 -1.90 -2.28 9.99
C SER A 101 -1.87 -2.79 11.43
N SER A 102 -0.67 -3.09 11.94
CA SER A 102 -0.48 -3.49 13.33
C SER A 102 -0.85 -2.39 14.34
N ASN A 103 -0.92 -1.15 13.89
CA ASN A 103 -1.24 0.03 14.70
C ASN A 103 -2.73 0.40 14.67
N ASN A 104 -3.56 -0.36 13.96
CA ASN A 104 -5.01 -0.18 14.02
C ASN A 104 -5.54 -0.93 15.25
N ASP A 105 -5.64 -0.22 16.36
CA ASP A 105 -6.25 -0.66 17.63
C ASP A 105 -7.78 -0.83 17.50
N GLY A 106 -8.21 -1.68 16.58
CA GLY A 106 -9.57 -2.17 16.53
C GLY A 106 -9.64 -3.54 17.18
N PRO A 107 -10.64 -3.82 18.05
CA PRO A 107 -10.77 -5.11 18.68
C PRO A 107 -11.29 -6.16 17.71
N VAL A 108 -10.42 -6.69 16.85
CA VAL A 108 -10.69 -7.92 16.15
C VAL A 108 -9.92 -9.02 16.86
N SER A 109 -10.59 -9.61 17.82
CA SER A 109 -10.26 -10.87 18.50
C SER A 109 -8.76 -11.25 18.52
N GLY A 110 -7.98 -10.63 19.39
CA GLY A 110 -6.75 -11.19 19.96
C GLY A 110 -5.52 -11.30 19.07
N ARG A 111 -5.54 -10.88 17.80
CA ARG A 111 -4.40 -10.85 16.90
C ARG A 111 -4.54 -9.66 15.96
N GLY A 112 -4.02 -8.50 16.36
CA GLY A 112 -4.24 -7.22 15.72
C GLY A 112 -3.94 -7.16 14.22
N GLY A 113 -4.89 -6.67 13.45
CA GLY A 113 -4.65 -6.07 12.14
C GLY A 113 -4.34 -7.00 10.97
N PHE A 114 -4.51 -8.32 11.08
CA PHE A 114 -4.25 -9.25 9.97
C PHE A 114 -5.38 -9.28 8.95
N THR A 115 -5.03 -9.23 7.67
CA THR A 115 -5.94 -9.49 6.56
C THR A 115 -5.62 -10.84 5.96
N ARG A 116 -6.64 -11.68 5.77
CA ARG A 116 -6.49 -12.96 5.06
C ARG A 116 -6.24 -12.71 3.58
N ILE A 117 -5.28 -13.43 3.01
CA ILE A 117 -5.04 -13.45 1.56
C ILE A 117 -5.93 -14.53 0.96
N ASP A 118 -7.00 -14.12 0.32
CA ASP A 118 -8.03 -15.01 -0.20
C ASP A 118 -7.89 -15.20 -1.72
N ILE A 119 -6.78 -15.81 -2.12
CA ILE A 119 -6.44 -16.11 -3.51
C ILE A 119 -6.35 -17.62 -3.67
N PRO A 120 -7.21 -18.26 -4.51
CA PRO A 120 -7.18 -19.69 -4.71
C PRO A 120 -5.80 -20.19 -5.15
N GLY A 121 -5.29 -21.22 -4.48
CA GLY A 121 -4.01 -21.85 -4.82
C GLY A 121 -2.75 -21.10 -4.38
N ILE A 122 -2.89 -19.95 -3.68
CA ILE A 122 -1.75 -19.24 -3.13
C ILE A 122 -1.20 -19.97 -1.91
N THR A 123 0.12 -20.10 -1.86
CA THR A 123 0.86 -20.72 -0.75
C THR A 123 2.08 -19.87 -0.43
N LYS A 124 2.70 -20.13 0.70
CA LYS A 124 3.95 -19.47 1.10
C LYS A 124 5.06 -19.65 0.05
N ASP A 125 5.11 -20.82 -0.62
CA ASP A 125 6.19 -21.17 -1.54
C ASP A 125 6.00 -20.57 -2.94
N ASN A 126 4.77 -20.16 -3.27
CA ASN A 126 4.43 -19.64 -4.60
C ASN A 126 3.95 -18.19 -4.61
N ILE A 127 3.86 -17.53 -3.44
CA ILE A 127 3.53 -16.11 -3.37
C ILE A 127 4.70 -15.25 -3.81
N GLU A 128 4.43 -14.25 -4.61
CA GLU A 128 5.36 -13.23 -5.05
C GLU A 128 4.79 -11.84 -4.77
N VAL A 129 5.55 -11.01 -4.06
CA VAL A 129 5.19 -9.62 -3.76
C VAL A 129 5.89 -8.70 -4.76
N ASP A 130 5.19 -7.68 -5.25
CA ASP A 130 5.74 -6.70 -6.20
C ASP A 130 6.70 -5.71 -5.51
N THR A 131 7.91 -6.13 -5.21
CA THR A 131 8.96 -5.27 -4.64
C THR A 131 9.65 -4.39 -5.68
N TYR A 132 9.34 -4.59 -6.96
CA TYR A 132 9.88 -3.75 -8.03
C TYR A 132 9.21 -2.36 -8.08
N ASN A 133 7.88 -2.33 -7.91
CA ASN A 133 7.11 -1.09 -7.95
C ASN A 133 6.84 -0.49 -6.56
N TYR A 134 7.15 -1.22 -5.49
CA TYR A 134 6.92 -0.80 -4.10
C TYR A 134 8.24 -0.80 -3.33
N TYR A 135 8.53 0.32 -2.68
CA TYR A 135 9.67 0.43 -1.77
C TYR A 135 9.27 -0.01 -0.36
N ILE A 136 9.34 -1.31 -0.14
CA ILE A 136 8.88 -1.99 1.08
C ILE A 136 9.82 -3.12 1.46
N GLY A 137 9.82 -3.49 2.74
CA GLY A 137 10.34 -4.78 3.20
C GLY A 137 9.28 -5.88 3.11
N VAL A 138 9.70 -7.12 2.98
CA VAL A 138 8.81 -8.30 3.04
C VAL A 138 9.37 -9.28 4.06
N LEU A 139 8.56 -9.68 5.03
CA LEU A 139 8.89 -10.68 6.02
C LEU A 139 7.89 -11.84 5.93
N MET A 140 8.39 -13.05 5.74
CA MET A 140 7.57 -14.26 5.72
C MET A 140 7.88 -15.08 6.98
N GLU A 141 6.92 -15.10 7.92
CA GLU A 141 7.03 -15.93 9.11
C GLU A 141 6.53 -17.36 8.86
N GLN A 142 7.17 -18.30 9.57
CA GLN A 142 6.80 -19.71 9.48
C GLN A 142 5.51 -20.03 10.24
#